data_9f058d7ee95b1170d242f5b8f18fdc8c
#
_entry.id   9f058d7ee95b1170d242f5b8f18fdc8c
#
_cell.length_a   1.000
_cell.length_b   1.000
_cell.length_c   1.000
_cell.angle_alpha   90.00
_cell.angle_beta   90.00
_cell.angle_gamma   90.00
#
_symmetry.space_group_name_H-M   'P 1'
#
loop_
_entity.id
_entity.type
_entity.pdbx_description
1 polymer ?
#
loop_
_entity_poly.entity_id
_entity_poly.type
_entity_poly.pdbx_seq_one_letter_code
_entity_poly.pdbx_strand_id
1 'polypeptide(L)'
;MKIQSNKTYLIIPAAGLGTRFSSDSPKQYTNLGSLTILEKTIECFVHHDDFSEIIIAINKDDKYFNDLEIAKHEKVTRVIGGETRAESVLAALKTIKDNSVVMVHDAVRPFIKSSEIKTMISSFGAMDEDILIFGIPVYESLKQIDKDSLFVKKSVDRNKYYLAQTPQITMSQSLETAIELSLKENFVPGDESEAIERAGGKVRFIQGSRKNIKITVEEDLNTILDNERLGNGFDSHRFKDGDGLMIGGLKIPYSKSFLAHSDGDIALHAIIDSMFGALSLGDIGQHFPNTDEWENCSGSKMFSIAYKKIREKGYKLKQLDIIVILEEPKLLAYKDQIIESISQITDLDKDLIGFKAKTSEKMGFIGENEGAACMVLCRLQK
;
A
#
# COMPACT_ATOMS: atom_id res chain seq x y z
N MET A 1 6.59 -38.28 11.88
CA MET A 1 7.89 -38.05 12.57
C MET A 1 7.82 -36.69 13.20
N LYS A 2 7.81 -36.51 14.54
CA LYS A 2 7.83 -35.18 15.16
C LYS A 2 9.16 -34.51 14.78
N ILE A 3 9.11 -33.41 14.09
CA ILE A 3 10.28 -32.57 13.78
C ILE A 3 10.83 -32.11 15.13
N GLN A 4 11.87 -32.80 15.64
CA GLN A 4 12.66 -32.29 16.75
C GLN A 4 13.31 -31.00 16.29
N SER A 5 13.26 -29.94 17.08
CA SER A 5 13.85 -28.59 16.96
C SER A 5 14.91 -28.39 15.86
N ASN A 6 14.57 -28.72 14.61
CA ASN A 6 15.46 -28.48 13.48
C ASN A 6 15.40 -26.99 13.16
N LYS A 7 16.58 -26.38 13.09
CA LYS A 7 16.74 -25.01 12.62
C LYS A 7 16.04 -24.84 11.27
N THR A 8 15.17 -23.88 11.16
CA THR A 8 14.57 -23.51 9.88
C THR A 8 15.42 -22.42 9.22
N TYR A 9 15.76 -22.61 7.96
CA TYR A 9 16.47 -21.64 7.15
C TYR A 9 15.50 -20.97 6.20
N LEU A 10 15.69 -19.66 5.97
CA LEU A 10 15.00 -18.95 4.91
C LEU A 10 15.99 -18.67 3.77
N ILE A 11 15.62 -18.96 2.53
CA ILE A 11 16.38 -18.61 1.34
C ILE A 11 15.58 -17.58 0.54
N ILE A 12 16.23 -16.47 0.20
CA ILE A 12 15.65 -15.42 -0.66
C ILE A 12 16.53 -15.26 -1.91
N PRO A 13 16.13 -15.83 -3.07
CA PRO A 13 16.84 -15.63 -4.33
C PRO A 13 16.63 -14.18 -4.83
N ALA A 14 17.70 -13.39 -4.80
CA ALA A 14 17.72 -11.97 -5.16
C ALA A 14 18.78 -11.63 -6.24
N ALA A 15 19.34 -12.63 -6.95
CA ALA A 15 20.40 -12.42 -7.95
C ALA A 15 19.88 -11.92 -9.32
N GLY A 16 18.57 -11.93 -9.55
CA GLY A 16 17.96 -11.52 -10.82
C GLY A 16 18.08 -10.01 -11.09
N LEU A 17 18.42 -9.64 -12.33
CA LEU A 17 18.58 -8.24 -12.75
C LEU A 17 17.24 -7.52 -13.03
N GLY A 18 16.12 -8.24 -13.07
CA GLY A 18 14.79 -7.63 -13.18
C GLY A 18 14.52 -6.85 -14.47
N THR A 19 14.91 -7.37 -15.62
CA THR A 19 14.88 -6.70 -16.95
C THR A 19 13.53 -6.15 -17.42
N ARG A 20 12.45 -6.43 -16.71
CA ARG A 20 11.08 -5.91 -16.99
C ARG A 20 10.75 -4.62 -16.24
N PHE A 21 11.64 -4.15 -15.39
CA PHE A 21 11.52 -2.88 -14.68
C PHE A 21 12.33 -1.80 -15.39
N SER A 22 11.78 -0.61 -15.57
CA SER A 22 12.39 0.51 -16.32
C SER A 22 13.42 1.31 -15.51
N SER A 23 13.92 0.80 -14.38
CA SER A 23 14.84 1.50 -13.49
C SER A 23 16.31 1.14 -13.75
N ASP A 24 17.23 2.08 -13.46
CA ASP A 24 18.69 1.89 -13.52
C ASP A 24 19.23 0.91 -12.46
N SER A 25 18.39 0.42 -11.56
CA SER A 25 18.71 -0.54 -10.50
C SER A 25 17.84 -1.79 -10.58
N PRO A 26 18.32 -2.97 -10.12
CA PRO A 26 17.50 -4.17 -10.07
C PRO A 26 16.23 -3.96 -9.21
N LYS A 27 15.10 -4.47 -9.68
CA LYS A 27 13.76 -4.19 -9.11
C LYS A 27 13.63 -4.43 -7.61
N GLN A 28 14.37 -5.40 -7.04
CA GLN A 28 14.35 -5.69 -5.61
C GLN A 28 14.91 -4.53 -4.76
N TYR A 29 15.69 -3.64 -5.35
CA TYR A 29 16.23 -2.43 -4.71
C TYR A 29 15.40 -1.17 -4.98
N THR A 30 14.27 -1.29 -5.69
CA THR A 30 13.31 -0.18 -5.83
C THR A 30 12.67 0.13 -4.48
N ASN A 31 12.53 1.42 -4.18
CA ASN A 31 11.93 1.87 -2.93
C ASN A 31 10.43 1.60 -2.88
N LEU A 32 9.97 1.06 -1.75
CA LEU A 32 8.59 0.88 -1.38
C LEU A 32 8.33 1.65 -0.06
N GLY A 33 8.15 2.96 -0.17
CA GLY A 33 8.16 3.89 0.96
C GLY A 33 9.61 4.21 1.41
N SER A 34 9.93 4.02 2.69
CA SER A 34 11.25 4.29 3.27
C SER A 34 12.28 3.17 3.07
N LEU A 35 11.85 1.99 2.66
CA LEU A 35 12.68 0.80 2.49
C LEU A 35 12.62 0.29 1.05
N THR A 36 13.61 -0.49 0.65
CA THR A 36 13.55 -1.23 -0.61
C THR A 36 12.57 -2.41 -0.53
N ILE A 37 12.14 -2.92 -1.68
CA ILE A 37 11.26 -4.11 -1.75
C ILE A 37 11.95 -5.29 -1.04
N LEU A 38 13.25 -5.47 -1.24
CA LEU A 38 14.03 -6.55 -0.60
C LEU A 38 14.07 -6.40 0.92
N GLU A 39 14.37 -5.20 1.44
CA GLU A 39 14.36 -4.94 2.88
C GLU A 39 13.00 -5.29 3.49
N LYS A 40 11.91 -4.77 2.89
CA LYS A 40 10.55 -5.09 3.35
C LYS A 40 10.24 -6.58 3.30
N THR A 41 10.76 -7.28 2.30
CA THR A 41 10.58 -8.75 2.22
C THR A 41 11.32 -9.44 3.36
N ILE A 42 12.57 -9.05 3.65
CA ILE A 42 13.36 -9.63 4.73
C ILE A 42 12.74 -9.31 6.11
N GLU A 43 12.22 -8.08 6.28
CA GLU A 43 11.54 -7.66 7.52
C GLU A 43 10.35 -8.56 7.90
N CYS A 44 9.66 -9.13 6.92
CA CYS A 44 8.58 -10.07 7.20
C CYS A 44 9.04 -11.31 7.98
N PHE A 45 10.33 -11.65 7.96
CA PHE A 45 10.87 -12.89 8.50
C PHE A 45 11.90 -12.69 9.63
N VAL A 46 12.68 -11.62 9.59
CA VAL A 46 13.87 -11.44 10.44
C VAL A 46 13.57 -11.46 11.94
N HIS A 47 12.38 -11.02 12.31
CA HIS A 47 11.93 -10.99 13.71
C HIS A 47 11.21 -12.27 14.17
N HIS A 48 11.16 -13.31 13.32
CA HIS A 48 10.62 -14.61 13.70
C HIS A 48 11.69 -15.49 14.33
N ASP A 49 11.40 -16.04 15.52
CA ASP A 49 12.30 -16.96 16.25
C ASP A 49 12.41 -18.32 15.55
N ASP A 50 11.46 -18.65 14.67
CA ASP A 50 11.46 -19.89 13.90
C ASP A 50 12.65 -20.00 12.93
N PHE A 51 13.22 -18.85 12.50
CA PHE A 51 14.36 -18.83 11.57
C PHE A 51 15.67 -18.66 12.33
N SER A 52 16.60 -19.58 12.10
CA SER A 52 17.97 -19.51 12.59
C SER A 52 18.88 -18.66 11.69
N GLU A 53 18.59 -18.65 10.40
CA GLU A 53 19.39 -17.92 9.40
C GLU A 53 18.53 -17.59 8.18
N ILE A 54 18.81 -16.43 7.57
CA ILE A 54 18.17 -15.91 6.37
C ILE A 54 19.26 -15.70 5.32
N ILE A 55 19.30 -16.56 4.31
CA ILE A 55 20.33 -16.61 3.29
C ILE A 55 19.85 -15.88 2.05
N ILE A 56 20.49 -14.77 1.71
CA ILE A 56 20.15 -13.95 0.54
C ILE A 56 21.12 -14.28 -0.59
N ALA A 57 20.59 -14.86 -1.68
CA ALA A 57 21.41 -15.14 -2.87
C ALA A 57 21.41 -13.91 -3.79
N ILE A 58 22.50 -13.15 -3.83
CA ILE A 58 22.66 -11.92 -4.61
C ILE A 58 23.49 -12.15 -5.87
N ASN A 59 23.41 -11.21 -6.81
CA ASN A 59 24.26 -11.23 -8.01
C ASN A 59 25.74 -11.02 -7.61
N LYS A 60 26.67 -11.64 -8.36
CA LYS A 60 28.11 -11.48 -8.13
C LYS A 60 28.60 -10.01 -8.24
N ASP A 61 27.95 -9.23 -9.10
CA ASP A 61 28.25 -7.82 -9.35
C ASP A 61 27.33 -6.88 -8.56
N ASP A 62 26.64 -7.38 -7.53
CA ASP A 62 25.72 -6.59 -6.71
C ASP A 62 26.45 -5.50 -5.93
N LYS A 63 25.97 -4.27 -6.06
CA LYS A 63 26.54 -3.07 -5.44
C LYS A 63 25.65 -2.46 -4.35
N TYR A 64 24.44 -3.01 -4.14
CA TYR A 64 23.38 -2.39 -3.34
C TYR A 64 23.21 -3.07 -1.99
N PHE A 65 23.28 -4.40 -1.95
CA PHE A 65 22.91 -5.18 -0.75
C PHE A 65 23.69 -4.79 0.49
N ASN A 66 25.01 -4.57 0.37
CA ASN A 66 25.86 -4.27 1.53
C ASN A 66 25.55 -2.91 2.19
N ASP A 67 24.91 -2.00 1.47
CA ASP A 67 24.54 -0.67 1.96
C ASP A 67 23.20 -0.68 2.70
N LEU A 68 22.43 -1.77 2.62
CA LEU A 68 21.15 -1.92 3.32
C LEU A 68 21.39 -2.16 4.82
N GLU A 69 20.60 -1.50 5.67
CA GLU A 69 20.69 -1.72 7.12
C GLU A 69 20.34 -3.15 7.51
N ILE A 70 19.39 -3.78 6.82
CA ILE A 70 18.97 -5.16 7.08
C ILE A 70 20.10 -6.18 6.81
N ALA A 71 21.06 -5.86 5.94
CA ALA A 71 22.21 -6.72 5.65
C ALA A 71 23.16 -6.90 6.85
N LYS A 72 23.09 -5.99 7.84
CA LYS A 72 23.90 -6.02 9.07
C LYS A 72 23.25 -6.85 10.18
N HIS A 73 22.03 -7.34 9.98
CA HIS A 73 21.32 -8.11 10.99
C HIS A 73 21.96 -9.49 11.20
N GLU A 74 22.11 -9.94 12.45
CA GLU A 74 22.81 -11.18 12.82
C GLU A 74 22.31 -12.45 12.17
N LYS A 75 21.01 -12.52 11.83
CA LYS A 75 20.39 -13.65 11.13
C LYS A 75 20.58 -13.60 9.62
N VAL A 76 21.05 -12.50 9.05
CA VAL A 76 21.10 -12.29 7.61
C VAL A 76 22.51 -12.59 7.09
N THR A 77 22.59 -13.55 6.18
CA THR A 77 23.84 -13.90 5.47
C THR A 77 23.63 -13.77 3.98
N ARG A 78 24.71 -13.60 3.23
CA ARG A 78 24.67 -13.51 1.78
C ARG A 78 25.49 -14.60 1.12
N VAL A 79 25.01 -15.07 -0.03
CA VAL A 79 25.77 -15.94 -0.94
C VAL A 79 25.72 -15.38 -2.36
N ILE A 80 26.68 -15.75 -3.19
CA ILE A 80 26.60 -15.43 -4.62
C ILE A 80 25.66 -16.42 -5.29
N GLY A 81 24.58 -15.90 -5.89
CA GLY A 81 23.63 -16.67 -6.65
C GLY A 81 24.13 -17.03 -8.05
N GLY A 82 23.36 -17.87 -8.74
CA GLY A 82 23.62 -18.26 -10.12
C GLY A 82 22.93 -17.37 -11.17
N GLU A 83 22.97 -17.81 -12.42
CA GLU A 83 22.33 -17.11 -13.54
C GLU A 83 20.82 -17.25 -13.52
N THR A 84 20.31 -18.34 -12.96
CA THR A 84 18.90 -18.62 -12.80
C THR A 84 18.45 -18.56 -11.34
N ARG A 85 17.12 -18.46 -11.12
CA ARG A 85 16.53 -18.50 -9.78
C ARG A 85 16.86 -19.84 -9.08
N ALA A 86 16.75 -20.97 -9.80
CA ALA A 86 17.03 -22.29 -9.27
C ALA A 86 18.52 -22.45 -8.85
N GLU A 87 19.46 -21.96 -9.68
CA GLU A 87 20.88 -21.96 -9.32
C GLU A 87 21.18 -21.08 -8.12
N SER A 88 20.47 -19.94 -7.97
CA SER A 88 20.62 -19.07 -6.81
C SER A 88 20.16 -19.76 -5.52
N VAL A 89 19.03 -20.49 -5.58
CA VAL A 89 18.53 -21.33 -4.47
C VAL A 89 19.51 -22.46 -4.17
N LEU A 90 20.03 -23.14 -5.19
CA LEU A 90 21.03 -24.20 -5.04
C LEU A 90 22.33 -23.67 -4.36
N ALA A 91 22.80 -22.50 -4.76
CA ALA A 91 23.98 -21.89 -4.13
C ALA A 91 23.76 -21.64 -2.62
N ALA A 92 22.57 -21.20 -2.24
CA ALA A 92 22.21 -21.03 -0.83
C ALA A 92 22.08 -22.38 -0.08
N LEU A 93 21.43 -23.39 -0.68
CA LEU A 93 21.29 -24.72 -0.09
C LEU A 93 22.65 -25.34 0.24
N LYS A 94 23.66 -25.18 -0.62
CA LYS A 94 25.02 -25.71 -0.42
C LYS A 94 25.76 -25.11 0.79
N THR A 95 25.27 -24.04 1.39
CA THR A 95 25.80 -23.50 2.65
C THR A 95 25.21 -24.17 3.89
N ILE A 96 24.09 -24.87 3.75
CA ILE A 96 23.40 -25.58 4.84
C ILE A 96 24.02 -26.97 4.99
N LYS A 97 24.67 -27.20 6.13
CA LYS A 97 25.43 -28.45 6.35
C LYS A 97 24.56 -29.66 6.69
N ASP A 98 23.45 -29.43 7.39
CA ASP A 98 22.58 -30.49 7.90
C ASP A 98 21.29 -30.56 7.06
N ASN A 99 20.64 -31.73 7.03
CA ASN A 99 19.32 -31.83 6.43
C ASN A 99 18.28 -31.13 7.31
N SER A 100 18.05 -29.88 7.03
CA SER A 100 17.21 -28.97 7.79
C SER A 100 15.96 -28.57 7.01
N VAL A 101 14.95 -28.06 7.73
CA VAL A 101 13.80 -27.41 7.10
C VAL A 101 14.25 -26.13 6.41
N VAL A 102 13.90 -25.97 5.15
CA VAL A 102 14.17 -24.75 4.37
C VAL A 102 12.87 -24.17 3.82
N MET A 103 12.75 -22.87 3.92
CA MET A 103 11.68 -22.08 3.32
C MET A 103 12.30 -21.19 2.24
N VAL A 104 11.75 -21.20 1.04
CA VAL A 104 12.20 -20.33 -0.06
C VAL A 104 11.14 -19.27 -0.34
N HIS A 105 11.54 -18.01 -0.40
CA HIS A 105 10.63 -16.89 -0.64
C HIS A 105 11.16 -15.91 -1.67
N ASP A 106 10.30 -15.45 -2.56
CA ASP A 106 10.67 -14.49 -3.60
C ASP A 106 11.07 -13.13 -3.00
N ALA A 107 12.21 -12.57 -3.38
CA ALA A 107 12.73 -11.27 -2.96
C ALA A 107 11.79 -10.07 -3.17
N VAL A 108 10.72 -10.28 -3.94
CA VAL A 108 9.76 -9.24 -4.36
C VAL A 108 8.31 -9.55 -3.96
N ARG A 109 8.14 -10.23 -2.80
CA ARG A 109 6.83 -10.45 -2.15
C ARG A 109 6.80 -9.90 -0.72
N PRO A 110 6.79 -8.58 -0.54
CA PRO A 110 6.95 -7.93 0.77
C PRO A 110 5.68 -7.92 1.64
N PHE A 111 4.64 -8.71 1.32
CA PHE A 111 3.34 -8.64 2.00
C PHE A 111 2.88 -9.94 2.63
N ILE A 112 3.77 -10.92 2.79
CA ILE A 112 3.49 -12.11 3.58
C ILE A 112 3.26 -11.73 5.04
N LYS A 113 2.26 -12.32 5.69
CA LYS A 113 1.96 -12.04 7.08
C LYS A 113 2.64 -13.06 8.00
N SER A 114 3.01 -12.61 9.21
CA SER A 114 3.54 -13.46 10.27
C SER A 114 2.64 -14.68 10.57
N SER A 115 1.31 -14.51 10.55
CA SER A 115 0.35 -15.61 10.72
C SER A 115 0.42 -16.65 9.62
N GLU A 116 0.67 -16.24 8.37
CA GLU A 116 0.81 -17.16 7.24
C GLU A 116 2.12 -17.96 7.34
N ILE A 117 3.22 -17.31 7.73
CA ILE A 117 4.51 -17.97 7.99
C ILE A 117 4.34 -19.05 9.08
N LYS A 118 3.73 -18.72 10.22
CA LYS A 118 3.46 -19.66 11.32
C LYS A 118 2.57 -20.81 10.86
N THR A 119 1.53 -20.53 10.07
CA THR A 119 0.64 -21.57 9.51
C THR A 119 1.43 -22.52 8.62
N MET A 120 2.33 -22.03 7.76
CA MET A 120 3.13 -22.86 6.88
C MET A 120 4.07 -23.76 7.68
N ILE A 121 4.81 -23.22 8.63
CA ILE A 121 5.74 -23.99 9.48
C ILE A 121 4.99 -25.09 10.27
N SER A 122 3.86 -24.74 10.88
CA SER A 122 3.08 -25.70 11.68
C SER A 122 2.35 -26.77 10.84
N SER A 123 2.10 -26.49 9.57
CA SER A 123 1.39 -27.41 8.66
C SER A 123 2.34 -28.33 7.90
N PHE A 124 3.64 -27.99 7.79
CA PHE A 124 4.61 -28.84 7.10
C PHE A 124 4.90 -30.11 7.88
N GLY A 125 4.92 -31.26 7.19
CA GLY A 125 5.09 -32.57 7.79
C GLY A 125 3.84 -33.13 8.48
N ALA A 126 2.69 -32.47 8.35
CA ALA A 126 1.42 -32.97 8.91
C ALA A 126 0.79 -34.10 8.08
N MET A 127 1.16 -34.17 6.80
CA MET A 127 0.77 -35.23 5.86
C MET A 127 2.03 -35.82 5.22
N ASP A 128 1.87 -36.64 4.20
CA ASP A 128 2.97 -37.30 3.50
C ASP A 128 3.39 -36.47 2.27
N GLU A 129 3.67 -35.18 2.52
CA GLU A 129 4.20 -34.24 1.51
C GLU A 129 5.71 -34.10 1.59
N ASP A 130 6.36 -33.93 0.42
CA ASP A 130 7.77 -33.57 0.32
C ASP A 130 7.99 -32.07 0.31
N ILE A 131 7.00 -31.32 -0.18
CA ILE A 131 6.99 -29.87 -0.17
C ILE A 131 5.58 -29.32 0.08
N LEU A 132 5.50 -28.23 0.86
CA LEU A 132 4.26 -27.49 1.11
C LEU A 132 4.38 -26.09 0.53
N ILE A 133 3.36 -25.64 -0.23
CA ILE A 133 3.33 -24.33 -0.86
C ILE A 133 2.03 -23.60 -0.58
N PHE A 134 2.04 -22.27 -0.71
CA PHE A 134 0.81 -21.50 -0.81
C PHE A 134 0.26 -21.52 -2.23
N GLY A 135 -1.06 -21.56 -2.34
CA GLY A 135 -1.78 -21.44 -3.60
C GLY A 135 -3.05 -20.63 -3.45
N ILE A 136 -3.38 -19.83 -4.47
CA ILE A 136 -4.65 -19.11 -4.56
C ILE A 136 -5.45 -19.60 -5.76
N PRO A 137 -6.80 -19.74 -5.63
CA PRO A 137 -7.64 -20.16 -6.74
C PRO A 137 -7.58 -19.14 -7.88
N VAL A 138 -7.76 -19.60 -9.10
CA VAL A 138 -7.93 -18.74 -10.26
C VAL A 138 -9.39 -18.27 -10.31
N TYR A 139 -9.61 -16.98 -10.22
CA TYR A 139 -10.96 -16.38 -10.25
C TYR A 139 -11.39 -15.98 -11.64
N GLU A 140 -10.45 -15.63 -12.51
CA GLU A 140 -10.70 -15.22 -13.88
C GLU A 140 -10.94 -16.43 -14.80
N SER A 141 -11.62 -16.22 -15.93
CA SER A 141 -11.82 -17.27 -16.93
C SER A 141 -10.51 -17.59 -17.65
N LEU A 142 -10.01 -18.82 -17.48
CA LEU A 142 -8.80 -19.29 -18.15
C LEU A 142 -9.07 -19.70 -19.60
N LYS A 143 -8.20 -19.24 -20.50
CA LYS A 143 -8.22 -19.57 -21.93
C LYS A 143 -6.87 -20.15 -22.35
N GLN A 144 -6.88 -21.28 -22.99
CA GLN A 144 -5.71 -21.75 -23.74
C GLN A 144 -5.71 -21.06 -25.10
N ILE A 145 -4.62 -20.38 -25.41
CA ILE A 145 -4.45 -19.65 -26.68
C ILE A 145 -3.39 -20.32 -27.55
N ASP A 146 -3.45 -20.05 -28.83
CA ASP A 146 -2.31 -20.20 -29.73
C ASP A 146 -1.38 -18.99 -29.55
N LYS A 147 -0.07 -19.24 -29.30
CA LYS A 147 0.88 -18.18 -28.97
C LYS A 147 1.16 -17.23 -30.15
N ASP A 148 1.10 -17.75 -31.38
CA ASP A 148 1.48 -16.98 -32.56
C ASP A 148 0.30 -16.16 -33.09
N SER A 149 -0.89 -16.76 -33.12
CA SER A 149 -2.10 -16.13 -33.64
C SER A 149 -2.96 -15.41 -32.60
N LEU A 150 -2.71 -15.65 -31.32
CA LEU A 150 -3.50 -15.20 -30.15
C LEU A 150 -4.97 -15.66 -30.15
N PHE A 151 -5.36 -16.59 -31.02
CA PHE A 151 -6.71 -17.15 -31.02
C PHE A 151 -6.91 -18.10 -29.83
N VAL A 152 -8.11 -18.04 -29.23
CA VAL A 152 -8.52 -18.95 -28.16
C VAL A 152 -8.73 -20.35 -28.71
N LYS A 153 -7.94 -21.35 -28.26
CA LYS A 153 -8.13 -22.77 -28.60
C LYS A 153 -9.26 -23.38 -27.79
N LYS A 154 -9.30 -23.14 -26.48
CA LYS A 154 -10.38 -23.63 -25.61
C LYS A 154 -10.46 -22.86 -24.29
N SER A 155 -11.62 -22.94 -23.64
CA SER A 155 -11.79 -22.58 -22.24
C SER A 155 -11.29 -23.72 -21.34
N VAL A 156 -10.64 -23.35 -20.23
CA VAL A 156 -10.08 -24.29 -19.25
C VAL A 156 -10.92 -24.21 -17.97
N ASP A 157 -11.21 -25.34 -17.34
CA ASP A 157 -11.90 -25.37 -16.06
C ASP A 157 -10.98 -24.82 -14.96
N ARG A 158 -11.17 -23.57 -14.60
CA ARG A 158 -10.35 -22.86 -13.62
C ARG A 158 -10.34 -23.50 -12.22
N ASN A 159 -11.36 -24.28 -11.87
CA ASN A 159 -11.46 -24.90 -10.55
C ASN A 159 -10.36 -25.96 -10.31
N LYS A 160 -9.66 -26.38 -11.36
CA LYS A 160 -8.54 -27.34 -11.32
C LYS A 160 -7.18 -26.65 -11.26
N TYR A 161 -7.14 -25.31 -11.21
CA TYR A 161 -5.89 -24.55 -11.29
C TYR A 161 -5.77 -23.59 -10.10
N TYR A 162 -4.54 -23.51 -9.61
CA TYR A 162 -4.15 -22.58 -8.56
C TYR A 162 -2.91 -21.82 -8.99
N LEU A 163 -2.80 -20.59 -8.58
CA LEU A 163 -1.59 -19.81 -8.75
C LEU A 163 -0.69 -20.07 -7.55
N ALA A 164 0.47 -20.71 -7.81
CA ALA A 164 1.46 -20.97 -6.78
C ALA A 164 2.08 -19.67 -6.26
N GLN A 165 2.27 -19.61 -4.96
CA GLN A 165 2.95 -18.51 -4.29
C GLN A 165 4.14 -19.04 -3.48
N THR A 166 5.04 -18.14 -3.11
CA THR A 166 6.03 -18.37 -2.07
C THR A 166 5.58 -17.68 -0.77
N PRO A 167 6.03 -18.13 0.43
CA PRO A 167 7.08 -19.14 0.64
C PRO A 167 6.65 -20.55 0.26
N GLN A 168 7.67 -21.38 -0.06
CA GLN A 168 7.56 -22.82 -0.25
C GLN A 168 8.49 -23.50 0.75
N ILE A 169 8.04 -24.52 1.47
CA ILE A 169 8.78 -25.16 2.58
C ILE A 169 9.00 -26.64 2.32
N THR A 170 10.23 -27.10 2.52
CA THR A 170 10.65 -28.50 2.28
C THR A 170 11.92 -28.82 3.09
N MET A 171 12.45 -30.02 2.92
CA MET A 171 13.76 -30.42 3.46
C MET A 171 14.89 -30.02 2.52
N SER A 172 16.00 -29.47 3.06
CA SER A 172 17.11 -28.93 2.28
C SER A 172 17.73 -29.95 1.31
N GLN A 173 18.00 -31.17 1.76
CA GLN A 173 18.57 -32.22 0.91
C GLN A 173 17.63 -32.66 -0.22
N SER A 174 16.32 -32.75 0.07
CA SER A 174 15.32 -33.09 -0.95
C SER A 174 15.30 -32.05 -2.07
N LEU A 175 15.31 -30.77 -1.70
CA LEU A 175 15.30 -29.67 -2.66
C LEU A 175 16.63 -29.57 -3.44
N GLU A 176 17.76 -29.72 -2.76
CA GLU A 176 19.09 -29.72 -3.39
C GLU A 176 19.17 -30.81 -4.46
N THR A 177 18.81 -32.05 -4.12
CA THR A 177 18.81 -33.17 -5.04
C THR A 177 17.86 -32.95 -6.22
N ALA A 178 16.66 -32.43 -5.98
CA ALA A 178 15.66 -32.18 -7.02
C ALA A 178 16.11 -31.09 -8.02
N ILE A 179 16.72 -30.01 -7.52
CA ILE A 179 17.26 -28.96 -8.39
C ILE A 179 18.46 -29.49 -9.20
N GLU A 180 19.40 -30.19 -8.56
CA GLU A 180 20.56 -30.77 -9.27
C GLU A 180 20.14 -31.76 -10.36
N LEU A 181 19.13 -32.60 -10.09
CA LEU A 181 18.58 -33.53 -11.09
C LEU A 181 18.01 -32.75 -12.28
N SER A 182 17.17 -31.73 -12.01
CA SER A 182 16.58 -30.91 -13.05
C SER A 182 17.62 -30.22 -13.93
N LEU A 183 18.66 -29.64 -13.31
CA LEU A 183 19.72 -28.96 -14.04
C LEU A 183 20.59 -29.93 -14.89
N LYS A 184 20.85 -31.16 -14.39
CA LYS A 184 21.51 -32.20 -15.17
C LYS A 184 20.73 -32.62 -16.42
N GLU A 185 19.40 -32.51 -16.37
CA GLU A 185 18.51 -32.76 -17.51
C GLU A 185 18.33 -31.52 -18.41
N ASN A 186 19.10 -30.45 -18.21
CA ASN A 186 18.96 -29.15 -18.89
C ASN A 186 17.58 -28.52 -18.73
N PHE A 187 16.92 -28.78 -17.61
CA PHE A 187 15.65 -28.18 -17.24
C PHE A 187 15.82 -27.22 -16.08
N VAL A 188 15.34 -26.00 -16.25
CA VAL A 188 15.38 -24.96 -15.20
C VAL A 188 13.99 -24.88 -14.57
N PRO A 189 13.79 -25.36 -13.35
CA PRO A 189 12.48 -25.28 -12.69
C PRO A 189 12.10 -23.84 -12.38
N GLY A 190 10.82 -23.53 -12.54
CA GLY A 190 10.27 -22.18 -12.29
C GLY A 190 10.16 -21.85 -10.81
N ASP A 191 9.94 -22.88 -9.98
CA ASP A 191 9.90 -22.78 -8.51
C ASP A 191 10.36 -24.10 -7.85
N GLU A 192 10.38 -24.14 -6.52
CA GLU A 192 10.82 -25.30 -5.74
C GLU A 192 9.88 -26.49 -5.89
N SER A 193 8.57 -26.21 -5.99
CA SER A 193 7.57 -27.25 -6.15
C SER A 193 7.70 -27.98 -7.47
N GLU A 194 8.01 -27.29 -8.57
CA GLU A 194 8.25 -27.92 -9.86
C GLU A 194 9.51 -28.82 -9.86
N ALA A 195 10.56 -28.41 -9.13
CA ALA A 195 11.74 -29.25 -8.97
C ALA A 195 11.41 -30.56 -8.22
N ILE A 196 10.72 -30.46 -7.09
CA ILE A 196 10.31 -31.60 -6.27
C ILE A 196 9.34 -32.51 -7.03
N GLU A 197 8.33 -31.95 -7.70
CA GLU A 197 7.37 -32.69 -8.52
C GLU A 197 8.07 -33.48 -9.62
N ARG A 198 9.03 -32.87 -10.33
CA ARG A 198 9.82 -33.52 -11.37
C ARG A 198 10.69 -34.65 -10.84
N ALA A 199 11.19 -34.52 -9.62
CA ALA A 199 11.92 -35.63 -8.94
C ALA A 199 10.99 -36.73 -8.40
N GLY A 200 9.68 -36.67 -8.64
CA GLY A 200 8.68 -37.65 -8.20
C GLY A 200 8.14 -37.41 -6.80
N GLY A 201 8.44 -36.26 -6.19
CA GLY A 201 7.96 -35.90 -4.87
C GLY A 201 6.52 -35.39 -4.87
N LYS A 202 5.90 -35.38 -3.69
CA LYS A 202 4.52 -34.99 -3.45
C LYS A 202 4.42 -33.50 -3.05
N VAL A 203 3.73 -32.73 -3.86
CA VAL A 203 3.45 -31.31 -3.61
C VAL A 203 2.08 -31.17 -2.97
N ARG A 204 2.02 -30.53 -1.82
CA ARG A 204 0.76 -30.13 -1.18
C ARG A 204 0.67 -28.61 -1.13
N PHE A 205 -0.50 -28.05 -1.32
CA PHE A 205 -0.71 -26.63 -1.11
C PHE A 205 -1.72 -26.35 0.00
N ILE A 206 -1.58 -25.19 0.62
CA ILE A 206 -2.54 -24.59 1.54
C ILE A 206 -2.99 -23.25 0.99
N GLN A 207 -4.14 -22.76 1.49
CA GLN A 207 -4.73 -21.53 1.03
C GLN A 207 -3.82 -20.34 1.33
N GLY A 208 -3.35 -19.67 0.28
CA GLY A 208 -2.60 -18.42 0.35
C GLY A 208 -3.49 -17.18 0.33
N SER A 209 -2.87 -16.01 0.38
CA SER A 209 -3.54 -14.69 0.35
C SER A 209 -3.28 -13.97 -0.97
N ARG A 210 -4.33 -13.35 -1.53
CA ARG A 210 -4.17 -12.43 -2.68
C ARG A 210 -3.32 -11.20 -2.34
N LYS A 211 -3.18 -10.86 -1.04
CA LYS A 211 -2.33 -9.76 -0.60
C LYS A 211 -0.84 -10.07 -0.69
N ASN A 212 -0.44 -11.37 -0.72
CA ASN A 212 0.94 -11.80 -0.92
C ASN A 212 1.29 -11.76 -2.42
N ILE A 213 1.14 -10.59 -3.03
CA ILE A 213 1.43 -10.38 -4.44
C ILE A 213 2.94 -10.39 -4.72
N LYS A 214 3.29 -10.75 -5.95
CA LYS A 214 4.66 -10.65 -6.48
C LYS A 214 4.77 -9.36 -7.29
N ILE A 215 5.62 -8.45 -6.86
CA ILE A 215 5.90 -7.20 -7.61
C ILE A 215 6.72 -7.57 -8.84
N THR A 216 6.11 -7.45 -10.03
CA THR A 216 6.72 -7.86 -11.30
C THR A 216 6.90 -6.71 -12.28
N VAL A 217 6.02 -5.73 -12.24
CA VAL A 217 5.99 -4.54 -13.09
C VAL A 217 5.79 -3.29 -12.22
N GLU A 218 6.09 -2.12 -12.78
CA GLU A 218 5.98 -0.84 -12.06
C GLU A 218 4.54 -0.52 -11.65
N GLU A 219 3.55 -0.98 -12.41
CA GLU A 219 2.12 -0.83 -12.10
C GLU A 219 1.73 -1.52 -10.79
N ASP A 220 2.41 -2.64 -10.44
CA ASP A 220 2.19 -3.30 -9.15
C ASP A 220 2.54 -2.37 -7.98
N LEU A 221 3.59 -1.53 -8.11
CA LEU A 221 3.97 -0.55 -7.09
C LEU A 221 2.90 0.54 -6.93
N ASN A 222 2.35 1.03 -8.02
CA ASN A 222 1.32 2.08 -7.99
C ASN A 222 0.04 1.61 -7.29
N THR A 223 -0.28 0.33 -7.39
CA THR A 223 -1.42 -0.30 -6.70
C THR A 223 -1.16 -0.48 -5.20
N ILE A 224 0.11 -0.57 -4.79
CA ILE A 224 0.54 -0.88 -3.42
C ILE A 224 0.87 0.39 -2.62
N LEU A 225 1.40 1.41 -3.29
CA LEU A 225 1.71 2.67 -2.65
C LEU A 225 0.39 3.38 -2.33
N ASP A 226 -0.06 3.23 -1.09
CA ASP A 226 -1.06 4.09 -0.48
C ASP A 226 -0.47 5.51 -0.38
N ASN A 227 -0.53 6.24 -1.49
CA ASN A 227 -0.10 7.63 -1.57
C ASN A 227 -1.17 8.54 -0.93
N GLU A 228 -1.58 8.21 0.30
CA GLU A 228 -2.47 9.04 1.09
C GLU A 228 -1.72 10.20 1.74
N ARG A 229 -2.39 11.34 1.80
CA ARG A 229 -1.95 12.53 2.52
C ARG A 229 -3.10 13.01 3.37
N LEU A 230 -2.82 13.32 4.61
CA LEU A 230 -3.77 13.94 5.53
C LEU A 230 -3.39 15.40 5.71
N GLY A 231 -4.37 16.27 5.70
CA GLY A 231 -4.19 17.68 5.98
C GLY A 231 -5.26 18.21 6.92
N ASN A 232 -4.85 19.10 7.79
CA ASN A 232 -5.73 19.81 8.70
C ASN A 232 -5.83 21.27 8.25
N GLY A 233 -7.04 21.82 8.20
CA GLY A 233 -7.32 23.23 7.90
C GLY A 233 -8.15 23.84 9.00
N PHE A 234 -7.93 25.14 9.22
CA PHE A 234 -8.65 25.92 10.21
C PHE A 234 -8.97 27.30 9.62
N ASP A 235 -10.22 27.76 9.80
CA ASP A 235 -10.61 29.12 9.49
C ASP A 235 -11.52 29.69 10.57
N SER A 236 -11.47 31.01 10.77
CA SER A 236 -12.32 31.72 11.73
C SER A 236 -12.64 33.11 11.24
N HIS A 237 -13.90 33.50 11.37
CA HIS A 237 -14.39 34.81 10.97
C HIS A 237 -15.21 35.47 12.07
N ARG A 238 -15.05 36.79 12.22
CA ARG A 238 -15.95 37.61 13.02
C ARG A 238 -17.26 37.77 12.31
N PHE A 239 -18.30 38.03 13.09
CA PHE A 239 -19.59 38.46 12.55
C PHE A 239 -19.66 39.98 12.35
N LYS A 240 -20.45 40.39 11.37
CA LYS A 240 -20.97 41.76 11.14
C LYS A 240 -22.45 41.67 10.89
N ASP A 241 -23.17 42.81 10.96
CA ASP A 241 -24.58 42.83 10.55
C ASP A 241 -24.72 42.37 9.11
N GLY A 242 -25.74 41.59 8.82
CA GLY A 242 -25.94 41.02 7.51
C GLY A 242 -27.21 40.17 7.38
N ASP A 243 -27.27 39.29 6.38
CA ASP A 243 -28.47 38.57 6.01
C ASP A 243 -28.22 37.06 5.86
N GLY A 244 -27.09 36.54 6.36
CA GLY A 244 -26.79 35.13 6.37
C GLY A 244 -25.30 34.78 6.40
N LEU A 245 -24.99 33.54 6.77
CA LEU A 245 -23.64 32.97 6.85
C LEU A 245 -23.39 32.02 5.66
N MET A 246 -22.25 32.18 5.00
CA MET A 246 -21.81 31.20 3.97
C MET A 246 -21.11 30.03 4.64
N ILE A 247 -21.61 28.82 4.45
CA ILE A 247 -21.05 27.59 5.03
C ILE A 247 -21.15 26.46 4.01
N GLY A 248 -20.02 26.08 3.44
CA GLY A 248 -19.93 24.99 2.47
C GLY A 248 -20.69 25.26 1.16
N GLY A 249 -20.68 26.49 0.68
CA GLY A 249 -21.38 26.93 -0.53
C GLY A 249 -22.87 27.26 -0.32
N LEU A 250 -23.39 27.05 0.89
CA LEU A 250 -24.80 27.32 1.23
C LEU A 250 -24.92 28.59 2.09
N LYS A 251 -25.83 29.50 1.71
CA LYS A 251 -26.18 30.65 2.53
C LYS A 251 -27.21 30.25 3.60
N ILE A 252 -26.81 30.29 4.85
CA ILE A 252 -27.67 30.00 6.02
C ILE A 252 -28.33 31.30 6.49
N PRO A 253 -29.66 31.40 6.53
CA PRO A 253 -30.36 32.58 7.00
C PRO A 253 -30.00 32.94 8.44
N TYR A 254 -29.51 34.13 8.66
CA TYR A 254 -29.16 34.68 9.98
C TYR A 254 -29.08 36.21 9.91
N SER A 255 -29.22 36.91 11.05
CA SER A 255 -29.16 38.35 11.12
C SER A 255 -27.73 38.93 11.04
N LYS A 256 -26.72 38.07 10.89
CA LYS A 256 -25.32 38.43 10.74
C LYS A 256 -24.71 37.79 9.51
N SER A 257 -23.59 38.33 9.04
CA SER A 257 -22.74 37.76 7.99
C SER A 257 -21.31 37.67 8.50
N PHE A 258 -20.45 36.89 7.84
CA PHE A 258 -19.02 36.89 8.15
C PHE A 258 -18.35 38.19 7.68
N LEU A 259 -17.48 38.74 8.51
CA LEU A 259 -16.55 39.81 8.13
C LEU A 259 -15.36 39.16 7.43
N ALA A 260 -15.33 39.18 6.12
CA ALA A 260 -14.28 38.61 5.29
C ALA A 260 -14.01 39.47 4.07
N HIS A 261 -12.88 39.29 3.41
CA HIS A 261 -12.54 39.93 2.12
C HIS A 261 -13.22 39.17 0.95
N SER A 262 -13.33 37.83 1.05
CA SER A 262 -14.07 36.99 0.14
C SER A 262 -15.56 36.89 0.55
N ASP A 263 -16.33 35.88 0.08
CA ASP A 263 -17.68 35.62 0.54
C ASP A 263 -17.74 35.08 1.99
N GLY A 264 -16.59 34.81 2.61
CA GLY A 264 -16.48 34.36 3.99
C GLY A 264 -16.95 32.90 4.20
N ASP A 265 -16.94 32.05 3.17
CA ASP A 265 -17.31 30.65 3.36
C ASP A 265 -16.30 29.91 4.22
N ILE A 266 -16.54 29.91 5.53
CA ILE A 266 -15.64 29.38 6.54
C ILE A 266 -15.32 27.88 6.35
N ALA A 267 -16.27 27.10 5.80
CA ALA A 267 -16.08 25.66 5.58
C ALA A 267 -15.24 25.41 4.32
N LEU A 268 -15.51 26.10 3.20
CA LEU A 268 -14.72 25.93 1.98
C LEU A 268 -13.30 26.46 2.15
N HIS A 269 -13.09 27.54 2.89
CA HIS A 269 -11.75 28.05 3.20
C HIS A 269 -10.94 27.04 4.01
N ALA A 270 -11.51 26.47 5.08
CA ALA A 270 -10.85 25.43 5.86
C ALA A 270 -10.60 24.15 5.06
N ILE A 271 -11.47 23.77 4.11
CA ILE A 271 -11.24 22.65 3.18
C ILE A 271 -10.03 22.95 2.29
N ILE A 272 -9.95 24.13 1.70
CA ILE A 272 -8.83 24.55 0.84
C ILE A 272 -7.52 24.51 1.64
N ASP A 273 -7.51 25.06 2.83
CA ASP A 273 -6.35 25.12 3.71
C ASP A 273 -5.88 23.69 4.08
N SER A 274 -6.81 22.80 4.40
CA SER A 274 -6.49 21.40 4.67
C SER A 274 -5.83 20.68 3.48
N MET A 275 -6.29 20.94 2.25
CA MET A 275 -5.71 20.35 1.04
C MET A 275 -4.30 20.88 0.76
N PHE A 276 -4.06 22.17 0.95
CA PHE A 276 -2.73 22.74 0.79
C PHE A 276 -1.77 22.23 1.86
N GLY A 277 -2.22 22.15 3.13
CA GLY A 277 -1.45 21.57 4.23
C GLY A 277 -1.06 20.11 3.98
N ALA A 278 -1.99 19.29 3.45
CA ALA A 278 -1.74 17.88 3.12
C ALA A 278 -0.57 17.66 2.14
N LEU A 279 -0.32 18.63 1.25
CA LEU A 279 0.75 18.59 0.24
C LEU A 279 1.91 19.55 0.53
N SER A 280 1.96 20.15 1.72
CA SER A 280 2.98 21.13 2.13
C SER A 280 3.09 22.32 1.15
N LEU A 281 1.94 22.82 0.70
CA LEU A 281 1.85 23.93 -0.26
C LEU A 281 1.64 25.30 0.41
N GLY A 282 1.77 25.39 1.73
CA GLY A 282 1.45 26.59 2.50
C GLY A 282 -0.03 26.68 2.87
N ASP A 283 -0.54 27.88 3.03
CA ASP A 283 -1.89 28.16 3.48
C ASP A 283 -2.73 28.90 2.41
N ILE A 284 -4.02 29.07 2.67
CA ILE A 284 -4.96 29.73 1.77
C ILE A 284 -4.54 31.19 1.50
N GLY A 285 -3.99 31.91 2.48
CA GLY A 285 -3.58 33.31 2.34
C GLY A 285 -2.42 33.52 1.37
N GLN A 286 -1.52 32.53 1.23
CA GLN A 286 -0.43 32.59 0.26
C GLN A 286 -0.92 32.42 -1.19
N HIS A 287 -2.02 31.74 -1.39
CA HIS A 287 -2.58 31.47 -2.72
C HIS A 287 -3.67 32.47 -3.13
N PHE A 288 -4.36 33.07 -2.17
CA PHE A 288 -5.45 34.01 -2.34
C PHE A 288 -5.22 35.19 -1.41
N PRO A 289 -4.21 36.05 -1.70
CA PRO A 289 -3.87 37.17 -0.87
C PRO A 289 -5.00 38.21 -0.85
N ASN A 290 -5.01 39.09 0.16
CA ASN A 290 -6.04 40.07 0.38
C ASN A 290 -5.87 41.25 -0.62
N THR A 291 -6.16 41.03 -1.91
CA THR A 291 -6.06 41.95 -3.03
C THR A 291 -7.41 42.07 -3.73
N ASP A 292 -7.62 43.13 -4.51
CA ASP A 292 -8.86 43.39 -5.25
C ASP A 292 -9.30 42.25 -6.15
N GLU A 293 -8.35 41.44 -6.63
CA GLU A 293 -8.63 40.26 -7.45
C GLU A 293 -9.54 39.23 -6.72
N TRP A 294 -9.39 39.11 -5.40
CA TRP A 294 -10.10 38.14 -4.56
C TRP A 294 -11.23 38.75 -3.74
N GLU A 295 -11.47 40.06 -3.89
CA GLU A 295 -12.55 40.71 -3.21
C GLU A 295 -13.92 40.14 -3.63
N ASN A 296 -14.72 39.74 -2.65
CA ASN A 296 -16.02 39.09 -2.83
C ASN A 296 -15.96 37.78 -3.67
N CYS A 297 -14.78 37.17 -3.84
CA CYS A 297 -14.64 35.89 -4.53
C CYS A 297 -15.38 34.77 -3.76
N SER A 298 -16.17 33.96 -4.48
CA SER A 298 -16.86 32.84 -3.83
C SER A 298 -15.90 31.72 -3.43
N GLY A 299 -16.15 31.11 -2.26
CA GLY A 299 -15.40 29.98 -1.77
C GLY A 299 -15.40 28.80 -2.76
N SER A 300 -16.47 28.60 -3.51
CA SER A 300 -16.55 27.57 -4.55
C SER A 300 -15.60 27.82 -5.73
N LYS A 301 -15.41 29.09 -6.14
CA LYS A 301 -14.43 29.47 -7.17
C LYS A 301 -13.00 29.28 -6.63
N MET A 302 -12.74 29.71 -5.40
CA MET A 302 -11.44 29.49 -4.74
C MET A 302 -11.14 27.99 -4.63
N PHE A 303 -12.11 27.16 -4.23
CA PHE A 303 -11.97 25.71 -4.19
C PHE A 303 -11.60 25.13 -5.56
N SER A 304 -12.30 25.51 -6.62
CA SER A 304 -11.98 25.02 -7.98
C SER A 304 -10.53 25.29 -8.38
N ILE A 305 -10.01 26.48 -8.09
CA ILE A 305 -8.63 26.87 -8.39
C ILE A 305 -7.64 26.09 -7.52
N ALA A 306 -7.90 25.97 -6.22
CA ALA A 306 -7.09 25.19 -5.31
C ALA A 306 -7.06 23.71 -5.69
N TYR A 307 -8.22 23.12 -5.96
CA TYR A 307 -8.33 21.70 -6.31
C TYR A 307 -7.65 21.37 -7.64
N LYS A 308 -7.65 22.30 -8.60
CA LYS A 308 -6.86 22.15 -9.84
C LYS A 308 -5.37 21.97 -9.52
N LYS A 309 -4.80 22.78 -8.61
CA LYS A 309 -3.39 22.66 -8.19
C LYS A 309 -3.12 21.31 -7.51
N ILE A 310 -4.06 20.79 -6.70
CA ILE A 310 -3.98 19.47 -6.08
C ILE A 310 -3.97 18.36 -7.16
N ARG A 311 -4.85 18.47 -8.16
CA ARG A 311 -4.95 17.54 -9.28
C ARG A 311 -3.72 17.54 -10.17
N GLU A 312 -3.10 18.66 -10.42
CA GLU A 312 -1.84 18.79 -11.16
C GLU A 312 -0.67 18.08 -10.47
N LYS A 313 -0.72 17.91 -9.16
CA LYS A 313 0.22 17.07 -8.38
C LYS A 313 -0.16 15.59 -8.35
N GLY A 314 -1.22 15.20 -9.06
CA GLY A 314 -1.69 13.81 -9.17
C GLY A 314 -2.56 13.35 -8.01
N TYR A 315 -3.00 14.23 -7.09
CA TYR A 315 -3.83 13.86 -5.96
C TYR A 315 -5.31 14.14 -6.19
N LYS A 316 -6.16 13.35 -5.51
CA LYS A 316 -7.62 13.51 -5.47
C LYS A 316 -8.09 13.59 -4.03
N LEU A 317 -9.08 14.43 -3.78
CA LEU A 317 -9.79 14.46 -2.51
C LEU A 317 -10.63 13.18 -2.36
N LYS A 318 -10.53 12.53 -1.19
CA LYS A 318 -11.18 11.23 -0.92
C LYS A 318 -12.11 11.26 0.26
N GLN A 319 -11.91 12.16 1.21
CA GLN A 319 -12.74 12.25 2.41
C GLN A 319 -12.57 13.61 3.07
N LEU A 320 -13.62 14.08 3.70
CA LEU A 320 -13.64 15.27 4.55
C LEU A 320 -14.24 14.93 5.90
N ASP A 321 -13.69 15.48 6.97
CA ASP A 321 -14.30 15.54 8.29
C ASP A 321 -14.30 17.00 8.76
N ILE A 322 -15.49 17.60 8.88
CA ILE A 322 -15.70 19.03 9.05
C ILE A 322 -16.35 19.27 10.41
N ILE A 323 -15.80 20.20 11.19
CA ILE A 323 -16.39 20.67 12.44
C ILE A 323 -16.59 22.19 12.32
N VAL A 324 -17.85 22.63 12.35
CA VAL A 324 -18.18 24.05 12.44
C VAL A 324 -18.56 24.37 13.88
N ILE A 325 -17.95 25.41 14.45
CA ILE A 325 -18.12 25.80 15.85
C ILE A 325 -18.75 27.20 15.87
N LEU A 326 -20.01 27.28 16.34
CA LEU A 326 -20.76 28.54 16.49
C LEU A 326 -21.91 28.37 17.48
N GLU A 327 -22.32 29.44 18.14
CA GLU A 327 -23.48 29.39 19.04
C GLU A 327 -24.80 29.43 18.28
N GLU A 328 -24.89 30.32 17.28
CA GLU A 328 -26.06 30.55 16.43
C GLU A 328 -25.64 30.89 15.00
N PRO A 329 -26.47 30.53 13.98
CA PRO A 329 -27.71 29.75 14.06
C PRO A 329 -27.46 28.26 14.31
N LYS A 330 -28.47 27.50 14.77
CA LYS A 330 -28.37 26.06 14.95
C LYS A 330 -28.33 25.35 13.59
N LEU A 331 -27.18 24.79 13.23
CA LEU A 331 -26.94 24.19 11.90
C LEU A 331 -27.59 22.81 11.69
N LEU A 332 -28.18 22.20 12.73
CA LEU A 332 -28.77 20.85 12.61
C LEU A 332 -29.84 20.79 11.52
N ALA A 333 -30.65 21.84 11.38
CA ALA A 333 -31.71 21.92 10.35
C ALA A 333 -31.16 22.06 8.91
N TYR A 334 -29.91 22.47 8.75
CA TYR A 334 -29.28 22.72 7.47
C TYR A 334 -28.22 21.67 7.12
N LYS A 335 -27.94 20.72 8.01
CA LYS A 335 -26.85 19.75 7.88
C LYS A 335 -26.85 19.03 6.54
N ASP A 336 -27.98 18.45 6.16
CA ASP A 336 -28.08 17.68 4.93
C ASP A 336 -27.91 18.55 3.67
N GLN A 337 -28.39 19.79 3.72
CA GLN A 337 -28.22 20.77 2.63
C GLN A 337 -26.76 21.24 2.51
N ILE A 338 -26.06 21.41 3.64
CA ILE A 338 -24.62 21.75 3.64
C ILE A 338 -23.82 20.60 3.06
N ILE A 339 -24.06 19.35 3.50
CA ILE A 339 -23.40 18.16 2.95
C ILE A 339 -23.67 18.03 1.46
N GLU A 340 -24.90 18.24 1.01
CA GLU A 340 -25.28 18.22 -0.41
C GLU A 340 -24.49 19.27 -1.20
N SER A 341 -24.41 20.50 -0.73
CA SER A 341 -23.68 21.58 -1.38
C SER A 341 -22.18 21.28 -1.47
N ILE A 342 -21.58 20.81 -0.36
CA ILE A 342 -20.14 20.41 -0.35
C ILE A 342 -19.90 19.25 -1.31
N SER A 343 -20.79 18.24 -1.34
CA SER A 343 -20.71 17.10 -2.27
C SER A 343 -20.69 17.58 -3.73
N GLN A 344 -21.58 18.49 -4.11
CA GLN A 344 -21.63 19.06 -5.46
C GLN A 344 -20.38 19.87 -5.83
N ILE A 345 -19.81 20.61 -4.87
CA ILE A 345 -18.60 21.42 -5.10
C ILE A 345 -17.36 20.57 -5.19
N THR A 346 -17.27 19.52 -4.36
CA THR A 346 -16.04 18.70 -4.23
C THR A 346 -16.04 17.43 -5.09
N ASP A 347 -17.17 17.07 -5.67
CA ASP A 347 -17.40 15.79 -6.38
C ASP A 347 -17.14 14.56 -5.48
N LEU A 348 -17.42 14.69 -4.17
CA LEU A 348 -17.39 13.58 -3.22
C LEU A 348 -18.80 13.04 -2.95
N ASP A 349 -18.88 11.72 -2.78
CA ASP A 349 -20.10 11.10 -2.26
C ASP A 349 -20.40 11.60 -0.82
N LYS A 350 -21.66 11.78 -0.48
CA LYS A 350 -22.09 12.36 0.80
C LYS A 350 -21.61 11.59 2.02
N ASP A 351 -21.52 10.27 1.92
CA ASP A 351 -20.99 9.39 2.99
C ASP A 351 -19.49 9.52 3.22
N LEU A 352 -18.77 10.20 2.33
CA LEU A 352 -17.36 10.58 2.52
C LEU A 352 -17.21 11.98 3.15
N ILE A 353 -18.30 12.65 3.50
CA ILE A 353 -18.31 13.99 4.09
C ILE A 353 -18.88 13.90 5.51
N GLY A 354 -17.99 13.84 6.50
CA GLY A 354 -18.37 14.03 7.90
C GLY A 354 -18.65 15.51 8.18
N PHE A 355 -19.82 15.83 8.77
CA PHE A 355 -20.17 17.19 9.18
C PHE A 355 -20.72 17.21 10.60
N LYS A 356 -20.07 18.00 11.45
CA LYS A 356 -20.41 18.19 12.86
C LYS A 356 -20.56 19.69 13.14
N ALA A 357 -21.65 20.08 13.78
CA ALA A 357 -21.82 21.41 14.33
C ALA A 357 -21.71 21.34 15.87
N LYS A 358 -20.93 22.23 16.46
CA LYS A 358 -20.67 22.31 17.89
C LYS A 358 -20.89 23.74 18.39
N THR A 359 -21.23 23.87 19.66
CA THR A 359 -21.14 25.14 20.40
C THR A 359 -19.80 25.19 21.15
N SER A 360 -19.41 26.34 21.61
CA SER A 360 -18.28 26.52 22.53
C SER A 360 -18.71 26.57 24.00
N GLU A 361 -19.95 26.17 24.28
CA GLU A 361 -20.53 26.22 25.65
C GLU A 361 -20.44 27.62 26.30
N LYS A 362 -20.67 28.65 25.49
CA LYS A 362 -20.58 30.08 25.85
C LYS A 362 -19.18 30.53 26.27
N MET A 363 -18.13 29.82 25.87
CA MET A 363 -16.75 30.20 26.15
C MET A 363 -16.11 30.97 24.99
N GLY A 364 -15.38 32.03 25.30
CA GLY A 364 -14.59 32.83 24.37
C GLY A 364 -15.45 33.55 23.32
N PHE A 365 -14.81 34.07 22.26
CA PHE A 365 -15.43 34.89 21.22
C PHE A 365 -16.58 34.15 20.48
N ILE A 366 -16.51 32.82 20.36
CA ILE A 366 -17.60 32.03 19.79
C ILE A 366 -18.79 32.01 20.77
N GLY A 367 -18.51 31.77 22.06
CA GLY A 367 -19.52 31.74 23.10
C GLY A 367 -20.25 33.08 23.31
N GLU A 368 -19.57 34.20 23.04
CA GLU A 368 -20.12 35.54 23.04
C GLU A 368 -20.86 35.87 21.76
N ASN A 369 -20.91 34.94 20.79
CA ASN A 369 -21.55 35.12 19.47
C ASN A 369 -20.94 36.27 18.67
N GLU A 370 -19.62 36.45 18.77
CA GLU A 370 -18.84 37.42 18.01
C GLU A 370 -18.31 36.87 16.70
N GLY A 371 -18.27 35.55 16.53
CA GLY A 371 -17.76 34.88 15.35
C GLY A 371 -17.99 33.38 15.36
N ALA A 372 -17.42 32.69 14.39
CA ALA A 372 -17.44 31.25 14.27
C ALA A 372 -16.05 30.74 13.85
N ALA A 373 -15.82 29.43 14.03
CA ALA A 373 -14.63 28.73 13.56
C ALA A 373 -15.02 27.45 12.82
N CYS A 374 -14.15 27.01 11.92
CA CYS A 374 -14.27 25.75 11.22
C CYS A 374 -12.92 25.00 11.26
N MET A 375 -12.98 23.71 11.53
CA MET A 375 -11.84 22.80 11.42
C MET A 375 -12.18 21.70 10.42
N VAL A 376 -11.22 21.37 9.57
CA VAL A 376 -11.37 20.31 8.57
C VAL A 376 -10.17 19.39 8.61
N LEU A 377 -10.42 18.09 8.57
CA LEU A 377 -9.44 17.07 8.20
C LEU A 377 -9.79 16.56 6.80
N CYS A 378 -8.84 16.62 5.88
CA CYS A 378 -9.00 16.02 4.55
C CYS A 378 -8.07 14.81 4.36
N ARG A 379 -8.52 13.87 3.53
CA ARG A 379 -7.72 12.78 3.00
C ARG A 379 -7.57 12.96 1.50
N LEU A 380 -6.34 13.10 1.04
CA LEU A 380 -5.97 13.08 -0.38
C LEU A 380 -5.34 11.74 -0.72
N GLN A 381 -5.54 11.28 -1.95
CA GLN A 381 -4.91 10.06 -2.48
C GLN A 381 -4.39 10.32 -3.89
N LYS A 382 -3.22 9.80 -4.21
CA LYS A 382 -2.61 9.90 -5.55
C LYS A 382 -3.23 8.93 -6.54
#